data_dec1240998f1ff33af313a14df20859b
#
_entry.id   dec1240998f1ff33af313a14df20859b
#
_cell.length_a   1.000
_cell.length_b   1.000
_cell.length_c   1.000
_cell.angle_alpha   90.00
_cell.angle_beta   90.00
_cell.angle_gamma   90.00
#
_symmetry.space_group_name_H-M   'P 1'
#
loop_
_entity.id
_entity.type
_entity.pdbx_description
1 polymer ?
#
loop_
_entity_poly.entity_id
_entity_poly.type
_entity_poly.pdbx_seq_one_letter_code
_entity_poly.pdbx_strand_id
1 'polypeptide(L)'
;FPGNAAVRRKTLHRWMNDLLASWEEAGVDAFIILTAHGHDPHQEALSTLRTRRARVFTVDVFDLDFAGELADPHGPMHGSELDTSLLLYVAPHLVHLERAQDFVPPARGRPRRRGGRLRALPARSPGSVGRPSLASRDKGERLYKMIYERIATRVLGAPVP
;
A
#
# COMPACT_ATOMS: atom_id res chain seq x y z
N PHE A 1 14.66 7.24 2.92
CA PHE A 1 15.87 6.60 2.42
C PHE A 1 16.66 7.57 1.56
N PRO A 2 18.00 7.53 1.58
CA PRO A 2 18.80 8.27 0.63
C PRO A 2 18.41 7.91 -0.81
N GLY A 3 18.31 8.93 -1.68
CA GLY A 3 17.93 8.73 -3.08
C GLY A 3 16.44 8.73 -3.37
N ASN A 4 15.56 8.81 -2.38
CA ASN A 4 14.14 8.95 -2.62
C ASN A 4 13.81 10.34 -3.21
N ALA A 5 13.09 10.32 -4.34
CA ALA A 5 12.41 11.52 -4.86
C ALA A 5 10.98 11.55 -4.32
N ALA A 6 10.61 12.64 -3.68
CA ALA A 6 9.29 12.79 -3.08
C ALA A 6 8.51 13.92 -3.76
N VAL A 7 7.21 13.67 -4.00
CA VAL A 7 6.28 14.66 -4.50
C VAL A 7 5.42 15.19 -3.35
N ARG A 8 5.21 16.50 -3.30
CA ARG A 8 4.33 17.09 -2.28
C ARG A 8 2.87 16.66 -2.50
N ARG A 9 2.11 16.50 -1.43
CA ARG A 9 0.67 16.16 -1.47
C ARG A 9 -0.10 17.03 -2.48
N LYS A 10 0.06 18.35 -2.43
CA LYS A 10 -0.61 19.28 -3.35
C LYS A 10 -0.20 19.05 -4.81
N THR A 11 1.04 18.72 -5.08
CA THR A 11 1.52 18.43 -6.44
C THR A 11 0.91 17.14 -6.95
N LEU A 12 0.91 16.07 -6.15
CA LEU A 12 0.26 14.80 -6.49
C LEU A 12 -1.23 15.01 -6.79
N HIS A 13 -1.93 15.69 -5.88
CA HIS A 13 -3.37 15.96 -6.03
C HIS A 13 -3.69 16.73 -7.32
N ARG A 14 -2.94 17.79 -7.63
CA ARG A 14 -3.13 18.57 -8.87
C ARG A 14 -2.86 17.72 -10.10
N TRP A 15 -1.71 17.07 -10.12
CA TRP A 15 -1.33 16.21 -11.25
C TRP A 15 -2.36 15.12 -11.54
N MET A 16 -2.85 14.45 -10.50
CA MET A 16 -3.90 13.43 -10.65
C MET A 16 -5.21 14.04 -11.18
N ASN A 17 -5.66 15.19 -10.66
CA ASN A 17 -6.86 15.84 -11.17
C ASN A 17 -6.71 16.27 -12.63
N ASP A 18 -5.54 16.78 -13.05
CA ASP A 18 -5.28 17.16 -14.44
C ASP A 18 -5.36 15.94 -15.37
N LEU A 19 -4.80 14.78 -14.95
CA LEU A 19 -4.90 13.52 -15.70
C LEU A 19 -6.36 13.05 -15.81
N LEU A 20 -7.08 13.02 -14.68
CA LEU A 20 -8.47 12.59 -14.65
C LEU A 20 -9.34 13.47 -15.56
N ALA A 21 -9.16 14.79 -15.51
CA ALA A 21 -9.88 15.74 -16.35
C ALA A 21 -9.61 15.48 -17.84
N SER A 22 -8.35 15.27 -18.21
CA SER A 22 -7.97 14.99 -19.60
C SER A 22 -8.57 13.68 -20.12
N TRP A 23 -8.54 12.62 -19.33
CA TRP A 23 -9.14 11.34 -19.71
C TRP A 23 -10.68 11.39 -19.72
N GLU A 24 -11.29 12.14 -18.81
CA GLU A 24 -12.74 12.37 -18.83
C GLU A 24 -13.17 13.10 -20.11
N GLU A 25 -12.41 14.10 -20.56
CA GLU A 25 -12.64 14.78 -21.84
C GLU A 25 -12.49 13.84 -23.03
N ALA A 26 -11.59 12.85 -22.93
CA ALA A 26 -11.44 11.78 -23.93
C ALA A 26 -12.52 10.70 -23.85
N GLY A 27 -13.50 10.81 -22.94
CA GLY A 27 -14.65 9.91 -22.87
C GLY A 27 -14.57 8.82 -21.80
N VAL A 28 -13.57 8.85 -20.90
CA VAL A 28 -13.53 7.92 -19.77
C VAL A 28 -14.59 8.31 -18.75
N ASP A 29 -15.44 7.36 -18.36
CA ASP A 29 -16.57 7.58 -17.46
C ASP A 29 -16.40 6.96 -16.05
N ALA A 30 -15.33 6.19 -15.84
CA ALA A 30 -15.01 5.62 -14.54
C ALA A 30 -13.50 5.44 -14.36
N PHE A 31 -13.01 5.76 -13.16
CA PHE A 31 -11.62 5.60 -12.75
C PHE A 31 -11.52 4.74 -11.51
N ILE A 32 -10.63 3.77 -11.54
CA ILE A 32 -10.27 2.95 -10.40
C ILE A 32 -8.82 3.27 -10.02
N ILE A 33 -8.63 3.87 -8.87
CA ILE A 33 -7.32 4.27 -8.37
C ILE A 33 -6.96 3.36 -7.22
N LEU A 34 -6.00 2.47 -7.45
CA LEU A 34 -5.51 1.55 -6.44
C LEU A 34 -4.24 2.10 -5.81
N THR A 35 -4.15 2.01 -4.50
CA THR A 35 -2.94 2.34 -3.76
C THR A 35 -2.63 1.31 -2.69
N ALA A 36 -1.34 1.01 -2.53
CA ALA A 36 -0.80 0.17 -1.47
C ALA A 36 0.10 0.99 -0.52
N HIS A 37 -0.06 2.32 -0.49
CA HIS A 37 0.82 3.22 0.24
C HIS A 37 0.08 3.90 1.39
N GLY A 38 0.29 3.40 2.62
CA GLY A 38 -0.38 3.87 3.84
C GLY A 38 0.13 5.20 4.41
N HIS A 39 0.62 6.14 3.58
CA HIS A 39 1.09 7.45 4.02
C HIS A 39 -0.06 8.46 4.00
N ASP A 40 -0.42 9.03 5.17
CA ASP A 40 -1.60 9.88 5.31
C ASP A 40 -1.72 11.00 4.25
N PRO A 41 -0.68 11.82 3.94
CA PRO A 41 -0.76 12.83 2.89
C PRO A 41 -1.00 12.27 1.48
N HIS A 42 -0.57 11.03 1.20
CA HIS A 42 -0.83 10.35 -0.06
C HIS A 42 -2.31 9.91 -0.12
N GLN A 43 -2.81 9.26 0.92
CA GLN A 43 -4.20 8.85 1.02
C GLN A 43 -5.16 10.06 0.93
N GLU A 44 -4.83 11.16 1.64
CA GLU A 44 -5.59 12.40 1.57
C GLU A 44 -5.61 12.98 0.14
N ALA A 45 -4.50 12.95 -0.58
CA ALA A 45 -4.45 13.42 -1.96
C ALA A 45 -5.40 12.61 -2.86
N LEU A 46 -5.41 11.28 -2.72
CA LEU A 46 -6.23 10.40 -3.56
C LEU A 46 -7.71 10.42 -3.17
N SER A 47 -8.05 10.50 -1.88
CA SER A 47 -9.44 10.52 -1.42
C SER A 47 -10.20 11.80 -1.76
N THR A 48 -9.48 12.85 -2.14
CA THR A 48 -10.06 14.17 -2.48
C THR A 48 -10.05 14.49 -3.98
N LEU A 49 -9.72 13.49 -4.82
CA LEU A 49 -9.79 13.64 -6.27
C LEU A 49 -11.21 13.86 -6.76
N ARG A 50 -11.35 14.66 -7.81
CA ARG A 50 -12.65 15.07 -8.35
C ARG A 50 -12.66 15.03 -9.87
N THR A 51 -13.81 14.66 -10.41
CA THR A 51 -14.16 14.70 -11.83
C THR A 51 -15.45 15.51 -11.99
N ARG A 52 -15.84 15.84 -13.20
CA ARG A 52 -17.09 16.52 -13.52
C ARG A 52 -18.26 15.54 -13.64
N ARG A 53 -18.03 14.40 -14.28
CA ARG A 53 -19.05 13.39 -14.66
C ARG A 53 -18.64 11.98 -14.29
N ALA A 54 -17.37 11.66 -14.50
CA ALA A 54 -16.84 10.31 -14.30
C ALA A 54 -16.90 9.90 -12.82
N ARG A 55 -17.09 8.60 -12.59
CA ARG A 55 -17.03 8.01 -11.24
C ARG A 55 -15.58 7.77 -10.86
N VAL A 56 -15.22 8.08 -9.62
CA VAL A 56 -13.88 7.84 -9.09
C VAL A 56 -13.96 6.89 -7.89
N PHE A 57 -13.31 5.74 -8.02
CA PHE A 57 -13.14 4.76 -6.95
C PHE A 57 -11.70 4.78 -6.46
N THR A 58 -11.46 5.32 -5.28
CA THR A 58 -10.15 5.23 -4.64
C THR A 58 -10.17 4.08 -3.65
N VAL A 59 -9.26 3.13 -3.82
CA VAL A 59 -9.15 1.92 -3.01
C VAL A 59 -7.75 1.81 -2.44
N ASP A 60 -7.63 1.89 -1.12
CA ASP A 60 -6.45 1.40 -0.42
C ASP A 60 -6.53 -0.12 -0.35
N VAL A 61 -5.62 -0.80 -1.04
CA VAL A 61 -5.62 -2.27 -1.10
C VAL A 61 -5.27 -2.91 0.24
N PHE A 62 -4.73 -2.13 1.17
CA PHE A 62 -4.40 -2.57 2.52
C PHE A 62 -5.39 -2.08 3.59
N ASP A 63 -6.51 -1.46 3.18
CA ASP A 63 -7.63 -1.16 4.08
C ASP A 63 -8.47 -2.44 4.31
N LEU A 64 -7.84 -3.42 4.94
CA LEU A 64 -8.37 -4.73 5.28
C LEU A 64 -7.89 -5.14 6.67
N ASP A 65 -8.68 -5.95 7.36
CA ASP A 65 -8.22 -6.64 8.56
C ASP A 65 -7.44 -7.89 8.17
N PHE A 66 -6.13 -7.86 8.40
CA PHE A 66 -5.24 -9.00 8.20
C PHE A 66 -5.02 -9.82 9.48
N ALA A 67 -5.80 -9.58 10.55
CA ALA A 67 -5.73 -10.38 11.75
C ALA A 67 -6.03 -11.86 11.43
N GLY A 68 -5.20 -12.75 11.96
CA GLY A 68 -5.28 -14.18 11.66
C GLY A 68 -4.50 -14.65 10.42
N GLU A 69 -4.17 -13.75 9.49
CA GLU A 69 -3.33 -14.09 8.34
C GLU A 69 -1.85 -13.77 8.58
N LEU A 70 -1.56 -12.71 9.33
CA LEU A 70 -0.19 -12.33 9.66
C LEU A 70 0.24 -12.92 11.00
N ALA A 71 1.44 -13.49 11.03
CA ALA A 71 2.05 -13.99 12.25
C ALA A 71 2.79 -12.89 13.04
N ASP A 72 3.14 -11.76 12.38
CA ASP A 72 3.73 -10.62 13.07
C ASP A 72 2.66 -9.88 13.90
N PRO A 73 2.74 -9.87 15.25
CA PRO A 73 1.76 -9.23 16.10
C PRO A 73 1.70 -7.70 15.95
N HIS A 74 2.66 -7.12 15.24
CA HIS A 74 2.69 -5.68 14.96
C HIS A 74 1.93 -5.30 13.69
N GLY A 75 1.37 -6.29 13.00
CA GLY A 75 0.59 -6.10 11.77
C GLY A 75 1.44 -5.70 10.56
N PRO A 76 0.79 -5.24 9.49
CA PRO A 76 1.48 -4.88 8.26
C PRO A 76 2.40 -3.68 8.49
N MET A 77 3.67 -3.85 8.12
CA MET A 77 4.71 -2.82 8.17
C MET A 77 5.45 -2.81 6.84
N HIS A 78 6.18 -1.73 6.55
CA HIS A 78 6.87 -1.55 5.29
C HIS A 78 7.89 -2.65 4.98
N GLY A 79 7.72 -3.35 3.87
CA GLY A 79 8.61 -4.43 3.43
C GLY A 79 8.65 -5.61 4.40
N SER A 80 7.58 -5.85 5.16
CA SER A 80 7.50 -6.94 6.15
C SER A 80 6.83 -8.20 5.62
N GLU A 81 6.25 -8.98 6.50
CA GLU A 81 5.59 -10.25 6.22
C GLU A 81 4.53 -10.15 5.10
N LEU A 82 3.68 -9.11 5.12
CA LEU A 82 2.61 -8.94 4.14
C LEU A 82 3.18 -8.68 2.75
N ASP A 83 4.00 -7.63 2.59
CA ASP A 83 4.57 -7.23 1.31
C ASP A 83 5.41 -8.35 0.70
N THR A 84 6.23 -9.00 1.55
CA THR A 84 7.10 -10.10 1.12
C THR A 84 6.30 -11.33 0.71
N SER A 85 5.23 -11.68 1.44
CA SER A 85 4.36 -12.80 1.08
C SER A 85 3.65 -12.57 -0.26
N LEU A 86 3.12 -11.37 -0.49
CA LEU A 86 2.50 -11.02 -1.76
C LEU A 86 3.50 -11.15 -2.92
N LEU A 87 4.73 -10.65 -2.75
CA LEU A 87 5.76 -10.78 -3.78
C LEU A 87 6.18 -12.25 -3.99
N LEU A 88 6.27 -13.06 -2.96
CA LEU A 88 6.53 -14.50 -3.08
C LEU A 88 5.45 -15.21 -3.90
N TYR A 89 4.21 -14.74 -3.86
CA TYR A 89 3.13 -15.30 -4.65
C TYR A 89 3.17 -14.82 -6.10
N VAL A 90 3.26 -13.50 -6.34
CA VAL A 90 3.10 -12.93 -7.67
C VAL A 90 4.40 -12.88 -8.49
N ALA A 91 5.55 -12.79 -7.84
CA ALA A 91 6.86 -12.65 -8.49
C ALA A 91 7.99 -13.28 -7.64
N PRO A 92 7.96 -14.59 -7.35
CA PRO A 92 8.90 -15.23 -6.43
C PRO A 92 10.37 -15.08 -6.84
N HIS A 93 10.63 -14.97 -8.15
CA HIS A 93 11.99 -14.79 -8.69
C HIS A 93 12.62 -13.42 -8.34
N LEU A 94 11.83 -12.47 -7.85
CA LEU A 94 12.33 -11.16 -7.39
C LEU A 94 12.58 -11.12 -5.87
N VAL A 95 12.23 -12.18 -5.14
CA VAL A 95 12.34 -12.20 -3.68
C VAL A 95 13.58 -12.99 -3.24
N HIS A 96 14.44 -12.33 -2.49
CA HIS A 96 15.67 -12.88 -1.94
C HIS A 96 15.56 -13.06 -0.43
N LEU A 97 14.78 -14.07 0.02
CA LEU A 97 14.56 -14.32 1.45
C LEU A 97 15.85 -14.57 2.23
N GLU A 98 16.87 -15.12 1.58
CA GLU A 98 18.20 -15.33 2.18
C GLU A 98 18.90 -14.03 2.59
N ARG A 99 18.45 -12.90 2.05
CA ARG A 99 18.94 -11.55 2.41
C ARG A 99 18.02 -10.81 3.37
N ALA A 100 16.84 -11.37 3.64
CA ALA A 100 15.85 -10.72 4.49
C ALA A 100 16.37 -10.61 5.93
N GLN A 101 16.15 -9.46 6.54
CA GLN A 101 16.51 -9.22 7.93
C GLN A 101 15.29 -8.68 8.67
N ASP A 102 14.94 -9.35 9.76
CA ASP A 102 13.91 -8.85 10.65
C ASP A 102 14.41 -7.62 11.39
N PHE A 103 13.61 -6.58 11.39
CA PHE A 103 13.90 -5.35 12.07
C PHE A 103 12.66 -4.79 12.74
N VAL A 104 12.56 -5.00 14.05
CA VAL A 104 11.48 -4.44 14.88
C VAL A 104 12.07 -3.31 15.70
N PRO A 105 11.75 -2.03 15.40
CA PRO A 105 12.24 -0.91 16.17
C PRO A 105 11.80 -1.03 17.63
N PRO A 106 12.67 -0.72 18.61
CA PRO A 106 12.29 -0.71 20.01
C PRO A 106 11.11 0.26 20.24
N ALA A 107 10.21 -0.09 21.15
CA ALA A 107 8.98 0.67 21.41
C ALA A 107 9.21 2.17 21.71
N ARG A 108 10.34 2.51 22.33
CA ARG A 108 10.76 3.89 22.61
C ARG A 108 11.27 4.64 21.37
N GLY A 109 11.60 3.94 20.29
CA GLY A 109 12.11 4.50 19.03
C GLY A 109 11.07 4.51 17.89
N ARG A 110 9.83 4.06 18.15
CA ARG A 110 8.78 4.13 17.14
C ARG A 110 8.53 5.60 16.78
N PRO A 111 8.64 5.96 15.51
CA PRO A 111 8.35 7.32 15.10
C PRO A 111 6.90 7.63 15.51
N ARG A 112 6.72 8.57 16.44
CA ARG A 112 5.39 9.10 16.76
C ARG A 112 4.85 9.72 15.47
N ARG A 113 3.74 9.21 14.97
CA ARG A 113 2.96 9.86 13.92
C ARG A 113 2.59 11.27 14.40
N ARG A 114 3.32 12.25 13.95
CA ARG A 114 2.96 13.66 14.09
C ARG A 114 2.85 14.20 12.68
N GLY A 115 1.62 14.34 12.20
CA GLY A 115 1.33 14.90 10.89
C GLY A 115 1.78 14.05 9.69
N GLY A 116 1.61 12.71 9.73
CA GLY A 116 1.80 11.84 8.56
C GLY A 116 3.22 11.74 8.00
N ARG A 117 4.22 12.29 8.67
CA ARG A 117 5.63 12.10 8.29
C ARG A 117 6.23 10.96 9.10
N LEU A 118 6.57 9.87 8.42
CA LEU A 118 7.58 8.96 8.95
C LEU A 118 8.85 9.78 9.20
N ARG A 119 9.16 10.03 10.47
CA ARG A 119 10.53 10.45 10.82
C ARG A 119 11.46 9.35 10.32
N ALA A 120 12.62 9.76 9.80
CA ALA A 120 13.63 8.88 9.23
C ALA A 120 13.66 7.50 9.91
N LEU A 121 13.68 6.46 9.10
CA LEU A 121 13.88 5.09 9.59
C LEU A 121 15.11 5.08 10.51
N PRO A 122 15.08 4.28 11.59
CA PRO A 122 16.24 4.14 12.46
C PRO A 122 17.50 3.84 11.64
N ALA A 123 18.61 4.45 12.00
CA ALA A 123 19.88 4.39 11.25
C ALA A 123 20.40 2.96 10.96
N ARG A 124 19.82 1.95 11.60
CA ARG A 124 20.17 0.53 11.41
C ARG A 124 19.11 -0.27 10.66
N SER A 125 18.05 0.36 10.14
CA SER A 125 17.06 -0.37 9.35
C SER A 125 17.67 -0.90 8.05
N PRO A 126 17.46 -2.19 7.72
CA PRO A 126 17.90 -2.76 6.44
C PRO A 126 17.09 -2.26 5.24
N GLY A 127 16.10 -1.39 5.48
CA GLY A 127 15.19 -0.89 4.45
C GLY A 127 13.74 -1.32 4.69
N SER A 128 13.54 -2.45 5.35
CA SER A 128 12.25 -2.94 5.81
C SER A 128 12.05 -2.65 7.31
N VAL A 129 10.81 -2.78 7.75
CA VAL A 129 10.41 -2.71 9.16
C VAL A 129 9.45 -3.86 9.43
N GLY A 130 9.67 -4.64 10.48
CA GLY A 130 8.88 -5.83 10.81
C GLY A 130 9.65 -7.11 10.54
N ARG A 131 8.94 -8.18 10.19
CA ARG A 131 9.48 -9.53 10.09
C ARG A 131 9.24 -10.16 8.71
N PRO A 132 10.01 -9.80 7.69
CA PRO A 132 9.93 -10.45 6.38
C PRO A 132 10.23 -11.96 6.43
N SER A 133 11.00 -12.44 7.43
CA SER A 133 11.27 -13.88 7.60
C SER A 133 10.02 -14.73 7.84
N LEU A 134 8.92 -14.14 8.27
CA LEU A 134 7.63 -14.82 8.48
C LEU A 134 6.80 -14.97 7.19
N ALA A 135 7.30 -14.44 6.08
CA ALA A 135 6.59 -14.48 4.81
C ALA A 135 6.58 -15.90 4.21
N SER A 136 5.50 -16.23 3.49
CA SER A 136 5.41 -17.43 2.68
C SER A 136 4.54 -17.21 1.43
N ARG A 137 4.77 -18.05 0.40
CA ARG A 137 4.01 -18.02 -0.83
C ARG A 137 2.53 -18.31 -0.61
N ASP A 138 2.21 -19.31 0.21
CA ASP A 138 0.81 -19.70 0.50
C ASP A 138 0.05 -18.61 1.25
N LYS A 139 0.74 -17.91 2.16
CA LYS A 139 0.20 -16.71 2.80
C LYS A 139 -0.04 -15.61 1.76
N GLY A 140 0.90 -15.40 0.86
CA GLY A 140 0.77 -14.44 -0.23
C GLY A 140 -0.44 -14.71 -1.12
N GLU A 141 -0.73 -15.97 -1.43
CA GLU A 141 -1.91 -16.36 -2.19
C GLU A 141 -3.21 -15.99 -1.47
N ARG A 142 -3.32 -16.30 -0.17
CA ARG A 142 -4.51 -15.94 0.62
C ARG A 142 -4.70 -14.44 0.72
N LEU A 143 -3.63 -13.71 1.02
CA LEU A 143 -3.64 -12.24 1.09
C LEU A 143 -4.04 -11.61 -0.25
N TYR A 144 -3.52 -12.15 -1.36
CA TYR A 144 -3.87 -11.68 -2.70
C TYR A 144 -5.36 -11.88 -2.99
N LYS A 145 -5.93 -13.04 -2.65
CA LYS A 145 -7.36 -13.34 -2.83
C LYS A 145 -8.22 -12.37 -2.01
N MET A 146 -7.88 -12.13 -0.73
CA MET A 146 -8.59 -11.18 0.13
C MET A 146 -8.60 -9.76 -0.46
N ILE A 147 -7.45 -9.29 -0.95
CA ILE A 147 -7.32 -7.96 -1.58
C ILE A 147 -8.14 -7.91 -2.87
N TYR A 148 -8.05 -8.93 -3.71
CA TYR A 148 -8.81 -9.02 -4.96
C TYR A 148 -10.32 -8.98 -4.72
N GLU A 149 -10.83 -9.80 -3.81
CA GLU A 149 -12.25 -9.84 -3.44
C GLU A 149 -12.72 -8.48 -2.91
N ARG A 150 -11.92 -7.83 -2.07
CA ARG A 150 -12.22 -6.49 -1.56
C ARG A 150 -12.35 -5.46 -2.68
N ILE A 151 -11.41 -5.46 -3.61
CA ILE A 151 -11.42 -4.52 -4.75
C ILE A 151 -12.65 -4.80 -5.62
N ALA A 152 -12.87 -6.05 -6.01
CA ALA A 152 -13.98 -6.43 -6.85
C ALA A 152 -15.33 -6.07 -6.23
N THR A 153 -15.53 -6.39 -4.95
CA THR A 153 -16.77 -6.03 -4.23
C THR A 153 -16.97 -4.52 -4.17
N ARG A 154 -15.92 -3.76 -3.86
CA ARG A 154 -16.02 -2.31 -3.72
C ARG A 154 -16.26 -1.58 -5.04
N VAL A 155 -15.69 -2.07 -6.13
CA VAL A 155 -15.75 -1.44 -7.45
C VAL A 155 -16.91 -1.99 -8.28
N LEU A 156 -17.11 -3.29 -8.28
CA LEU A 156 -18.10 -3.98 -9.12
C LEU A 156 -19.44 -4.24 -8.40
N GLY A 157 -19.45 -4.10 -7.08
CA GLY A 157 -20.67 -4.31 -6.28
C GLY A 157 -21.14 -5.77 -6.24
N ALA A 158 -20.33 -6.72 -6.65
CA ALA A 158 -20.67 -8.14 -6.68
C ALA A 158 -19.60 -8.99 -5.97
N PRO A 159 -19.97 -10.04 -5.24
CA PRO A 159 -19.02 -11.03 -4.78
C PRO A 159 -18.34 -11.69 -5.97
N VAL A 160 -17.07 -11.98 -5.85
CA VAL A 160 -16.31 -12.74 -6.84
C VAL A 160 -16.71 -14.21 -6.72
N PRO A 161 -16.98 -14.90 -7.84
CA PRO A 161 -17.35 -16.32 -7.84
C PRO A 161 -16.20 -17.22 -7.36
#